data_96abefebeffcab3891f7c85161a93ef3
#
_entry.id   96abefebeffcab3891f7c85161a93ef3
#
_cell.length_a   1.000
_cell.length_b   1.000
_cell.length_c   1.000
_cell.angle_alpha   90.00
_cell.angle_beta   90.00
_cell.angle_gamma   90.00
#
_symmetry.space_group_name_H-M   'P 1'
#
loop_
_entity.id
_entity.type
_entity.pdbx_description
1 polymer ?
#
loop_
_entity_poly.entity_id
_entity_poly.type
_entity_poly.pdbx_seq_one_letter_code
_entity_poly.pdbx_strand_id
1 'polypeptide(L)'
;MSVFATAIDNLFADPNIARDAIFVADGGAPQLIRVVLRRADDITDFGAARVWSETTRIDLRVAEVPNPRPGDRIEINGEAFVIQGEPVRDRERLVWTLDLRPA
;
A
#
# COMPACT_ATOMS: atom_id res chain seq x y z
N MET A 1 16.72 -18.85 2.23
CA MET A 1 16.21 -17.59 1.87
C MET A 1 15.72 -17.58 0.45
N SER A 2 14.61 -16.96 0.23
CA SER A 2 14.00 -17.03 -1.07
C SER A 2 14.54 -15.97 -2.00
N VAL A 3 14.69 -16.30 -3.26
CA VAL A 3 15.17 -15.35 -4.23
C VAL A 3 14.06 -14.32 -4.40
N PHE A 4 12.79 -14.71 -4.22
CA PHE A 4 11.71 -13.76 -4.37
C PHE A 4 11.73 -12.76 -3.22
N ALA A 5 12.06 -13.19 -2.03
CA ALA A 5 12.11 -12.28 -0.88
C ALA A 5 13.18 -11.21 -1.10
N THR A 6 14.33 -11.60 -1.65
CA THR A 6 15.38 -10.65 -1.91
C THR A 6 14.95 -9.65 -2.99
N ALA A 7 14.29 -10.14 -4.03
CA ALA A 7 13.85 -9.26 -5.10
C ALA A 7 12.80 -8.27 -4.58
N ILE A 8 11.92 -8.73 -3.72
CA ILE A 8 10.90 -7.86 -3.14
C ILE A 8 11.56 -6.82 -2.26
N ASP A 9 12.53 -7.21 -1.44
CA ASP A 9 13.19 -6.24 -0.59
C ASP A 9 13.91 -5.19 -1.41
N ASN A 10 14.53 -5.56 -2.52
CA ASN A 10 15.21 -4.61 -3.36
C ASN A 10 14.22 -3.65 -4.00
N LEU A 11 13.04 -4.13 -4.37
CA LEU A 11 12.07 -3.27 -4.99
C LEU A 11 11.57 -2.25 -3.98
N PHE A 12 11.33 -2.65 -2.75
CA PHE A 12 10.83 -1.73 -1.74
C PHE A 12 11.91 -0.80 -1.23
N ALA A 13 13.16 -1.07 -1.52
CA ALA A 13 14.24 -0.17 -1.15
C ALA A 13 14.50 0.86 -2.25
N ASP A 14 13.93 0.70 -3.42
CA ASP A 14 14.21 1.58 -4.54
C ASP A 14 13.39 2.86 -4.40
N PRO A 15 14.04 4.02 -4.24
CA PRO A 15 13.31 5.26 -4.02
C PRO A 15 12.49 5.71 -5.22
N ASN A 16 12.72 5.14 -6.39
CA ASN A 16 11.94 5.49 -7.56
C ASN A 16 10.67 4.66 -7.63
N ILE A 17 10.57 3.59 -6.88
CA ILE A 17 9.43 2.72 -6.92
C ILE A 17 8.64 2.77 -5.63
N ALA A 18 9.30 2.79 -4.51
CA ALA A 18 8.66 2.74 -3.22
C ALA A 18 8.76 4.08 -2.50
N ARG A 19 7.88 4.32 -1.56
CA ARG A 19 7.86 5.56 -0.79
C ARG A 19 7.71 5.26 0.66
N ASP A 20 8.12 6.19 1.50
CA ASP A 20 7.93 6.05 2.93
C ASP A 20 6.47 6.30 3.26
N ALA A 21 5.94 5.59 4.19
CA ALA A 21 4.59 5.80 4.66
C ALA A 21 4.53 5.49 6.15
N ILE A 22 3.48 5.91 6.83
CA ILE A 22 3.32 5.62 8.23
C ILE A 22 2.08 4.79 8.41
N PHE A 23 2.22 3.63 9.02
CA PHE A 23 1.12 2.73 9.24
C PHE A 23 0.70 2.81 10.69
N VAL A 24 -0.58 2.95 10.95
CA VAL A 24 -1.09 2.99 12.30
C VAL A 24 -2.22 1.98 12.41
N ALA A 25 -1.96 0.89 13.10
CA ALA A 25 -3.00 -0.10 13.34
C ALA A 25 -3.98 0.49 14.32
N ASP A 26 -5.20 0.00 14.34
CA ASP A 26 -6.23 0.52 15.21
C ASP A 26 -5.75 0.40 16.65
N GLY A 27 -5.59 1.51 17.27
CA GLY A 27 -5.08 1.52 18.65
C GLY A 27 -3.60 1.32 18.78
N GLY A 28 -2.86 1.25 17.70
CA GLY A 28 -1.44 0.99 17.77
C GLY A 28 -0.59 2.21 17.60
N ALA A 29 0.69 2.03 17.73
CA ALA A 29 1.65 3.12 17.55
C ALA A 29 2.03 3.28 16.09
N PRO A 30 2.41 4.45 15.66
CA PRO A 30 2.82 4.66 14.29
C PRO A 30 4.09 3.85 13.96
N GLN A 31 4.14 3.34 12.75
CA GLN A 31 5.27 2.55 12.31
C GLN A 31 5.67 3.01 10.93
N LEU A 32 6.95 3.28 10.73
CA LEU A 32 7.43 3.70 9.42
C LEU A 32 7.56 2.48 8.54
N ILE A 33 6.98 2.52 7.36
CA ILE A 33 7.04 1.42 6.42
C ILE A 33 7.32 1.94 5.03
N ARG A 34 7.52 1.04 4.09
CA ARG A 34 7.71 1.40 2.68
C ARG A 34 6.55 0.83 1.89
N VAL A 35 6.02 1.58 0.97
CA VAL A 35 4.89 1.15 0.15
C VAL A 35 5.17 1.42 -1.32
N VAL A 36 4.57 0.64 -2.19
CA VAL A 36 4.60 0.90 -3.63
C VAL A 36 3.19 1.34 -4.00
N LEU A 37 3.10 2.55 -4.53
CA LEU A 37 1.80 3.10 -4.82
C LEU A 37 1.34 2.65 -6.18
N ARG A 38 0.16 2.11 -6.26
CA ARG A 38 -0.38 1.75 -7.50
C ARG A 38 -1.54 2.64 -7.77
N ARG A 39 -1.39 3.58 -8.69
CA ARG A 39 -2.43 4.44 -8.94
C ARG A 39 -3.10 3.97 -10.12
N ALA A 40 -4.28 4.18 -10.20
CA ALA A 40 -4.98 3.75 -11.30
C ALA A 40 -5.04 4.76 -12.31
N ASP A 41 -4.11 5.63 -12.28
CA ASP A 41 -4.25 6.70 -13.12
C ASP A 41 -4.12 6.32 -14.49
N ASP A 42 -3.72 5.28 -14.74
CA ASP A 42 -3.44 4.97 -16.02
C ASP A 42 -4.68 4.90 -16.71
N ILE A 43 -5.67 4.89 -16.08
CA ILE A 43 -6.79 4.66 -16.69
C ILE A 43 -7.41 5.69 -17.15
N THR A 44 -7.28 6.45 -16.96
CA THR A 44 -7.92 7.39 -17.15
C THR A 44 -8.25 8.11 -18.09
N ASP A 45 -7.98 8.19 -18.78
CA ASP A 45 -8.22 9.01 -19.66
C ASP A 45 -9.39 9.08 -20.26
N PHE A 46 -10.34 8.77 -19.96
CA PHE A 46 -11.43 8.85 -20.54
C PHE A 46 -11.94 10.07 -20.32
N GLY A 47 -11.36 10.83 -20.50
CA GLY A 47 -11.76 11.98 -20.51
C GLY A 47 -12.57 12.34 -19.51
N ALA A 48 -13.50 12.82 -19.69
CA ALA A 48 -14.25 13.33 -18.80
C ALA A 48 -14.59 12.62 -17.73
N ALA A 49 -14.65 11.63 -17.80
CA ALA A 49 -15.14 10.98 -16.79
C ALA A 49 -14.46 11.00 -15.67
N ARG A 50 -13.60 11.50 -15.49
CA ARG A 50 -12.99 11.56 -14.45
C ARG A 50 -13.49 10.86 -13.46
N VAL A 51 -13.64 9.82 -13.49
CA VAL A 51 -14.03 9.12 -12.58
C VAL A 51 -13.12 9.08 -11.57
N TRP A 52 -13.25 9.61 -10.62
CA TRP A 52 -12.46 9.53 -9.63
C TRP A 52 -12.56 8.36 -8.91
N SER A 53 -11.83 7.51 -9.03
CA SER A 53 -11.74 6.46 -8.22
C SER A 53 -11.17 6.94 -7.05
N GLU A 54 -11.84 6.99 -6.04
CA GLU A 54 -11.24 7.42 -4.91
C GLU A 54 -10.47 6.32 -4.33
N THR A 55 -10.23 5.26 -5.00
CA THR A 55 -9.50 4.15 -4.46
C THR A 55 -8.07 4.26 -4.84
N THR A 56 -7.21 4.25 -3.90
CA THR A 56 -5.79 4.22 -4.11
C THR A 56 -5.35 2.83 -3.70
N ARG A 57 -4.50 2.20 -4.48
CA ARG A 57 -4.05 0.85 -4.15
C ARG A 57 -2.57 0.87 -3.86
N ILE A 58 -2.14 0.21 -2.83
CA ILE A 58 -0.72 0.15 -2.51
C ILE A 58 -0.32 -1.29 -2.24
N ASP A 59 0.96 -1.55 -2.37
CA ASP A 59 1.54 -2.83 -1.99
C ASP A 59 2.47 -2.55 -0.81
N LEU A 60 2.49 -3.42 0.17
CA LEU A 60 3.47 -3.32 1.24
C LEU A 60 3.96 -4.71 1.61
N ARG A 61 5.06 -4.80 2.32
CA ARG A 61 5.66 -6.09 2.61
C ARG A 61 5.05 -6.73 3.83
N VAL A 62 4.78 -8.03 3.76
CA VAL A 62 4.27 -8.78 4.89
C VAL A 62 5.25 -8.69 6.06
N ALA A 63 6.55 -8.63 5.76
CA ALA A 63 7.55 -8.55 6.81
C ALA A 63 7.41 -7.29 7.66
N GLU A 64 6.92 -6.20 7.07
CA GLU A 64 6.76 -4.99 7.85
C GLU A 64 5.39 -4.93 8.52
N VAL A 65 4.35 -5.40 7.88
CA VAL A 65 3.02 -5.38 8.47
C VAL A 65 2.40 -6.76 8.26
N PRO A 66 2.53 -7.63 9.21
CA PRO A 66 2.05 -9.00 9.06
C PRO A 66 0.53 -9.13 8.93
N ASN A 67 -0.21 -8.25 9.55
CA ASN A 67 -1.64 -8.36 9.57
C ASN A 67 -2.37 -7.04 9.41
N PRO A 68 -2.36 -6.45 8.23
CA PRO A 68 -3.14 -5.23 8.02
C PRO A 68 -4.62 -5.59 8.02
N ARG A 69 -5.44 -4.71 8.54
CA ARG A 69 -6.86 -4.95 8.63
C ARG A 69 -7.66 -3.77 8.12
N PRO A 70 -8.87 -3.98 7.66
CA PRO A 70 -9.73 -2.87 7.28
C PRO A 70 -9.88 -1.93 8.47
N GLY A 71 -9.82 -0.65 8.22
CA GLY A 71 -9.91 0.35 9.27
C GLY A 71 -8.58 0.86 9.77
N ASP A 72 -7.50 0.17 9.50
CA ASP A 72 -6.18 0.67 9.87
C ASP A 72 -5.85 1.86 8.99
N ARG A 73 -4.98 2.72 9.46
CA ARG A 73 -4.67 3.96 8.77
C ARG A 73 -3.27 3.96 8.18
N ILE A 74 -3.12 4.65 7.06
CA ILE A 74 -1.82 4.79 6.44
C ILE A 74 -1.70 6.21 5.98
N GLU A 75 -0.54 6.87 6.30
CA GLU A 75 -0.32 8.20 5.86
C GLU A 75 0.76 8.18 4.82
N ILE A 76 0.52 8.75 3.65
CA ILE A 76 1.48 8.79 2.57
C ILE A 76 1.59 10.21 2.11
N ASN A 77 2.78 10.77 2.15
CA ASN A 77 3.03 12.15 1.74
C ASN A 77 2.12 13.13 2.47
N GLY A 78 1.87 12.89 3.73
CA GLY A 78 1.07 13.80 4.53
C GLY A 78 -0.43 13.63 4.35
N GLU A 79 -0.84 12.68 3.54
CA GLU A 79 -2.25 12.47 3.29
C GLU A 79 -2.69 11.19 3.99
N ALA A 80 -3.76 11.23 4.72
CA ALA A 80 -4.21 10.07 5.50
C ALA A 80 -5.22 9.24 4.74
N PHE A 81 -5.06 7.95 4.83
CA PHE A 81 -5.96 7.00 4.18
C PHE A 81 -6.39 5.92 5.18
N VAL A 82 -7.46 5.22 4.86
CA VAL A 82 -7.93 4.12 5.68
C VAL A 82 -8.02 2.89 4.77
N ILE A 83 -7.64 1.74 5.26
CA ILE A 83 -7.71 0.52 4.49
C ILE A 83 -9.17 0.12 4.35
N GLN A 84 -9.62 -0.10 3.13
CA GLN A 84 -10.98 -0.55 2.90
C GLN A 84 -10.94 -1.92 2.25
N GLY A 85 -11.88 -2.74 2.56
CA GLY A 85 -11.94 -4.08 1.99
C GLY A 85 -10.90 -4.99 2.60
N GLU A 86 -10.87 -6.20 2.14
CA GLU A 86 -9.95 -7.17 2.68
C GLU A 86 -8.62 -7.11 2.01
N PRO A 87 -7.53 -7.02 2.73
CA PRO A 87 -6.20 -7.07 2.14
C PRO A 87 -5.98 -8.38 1.39
N VAL A 88 -5.27 -8.32 0.30
CA VAL A 88 -4.98 -9.50 -0.51
C VAL A 88 -3.49 -9.79 -0.47
N ARG A 89 -3.12 -11.02 -0.12
CA ARG A 89 -1.74 -11.39 -0.05
C ARG A 89 -1.35 -12.17 -1.28
N ASP A 90 -0.16 -11.97 -1.78
CA ASP A 90 0.28 -12.63 -2.98
C ASP A 90 0.56 -14.10 -2.71
N ARG A 91 0.78 -14.85 -3.78
CA ARG A 91 1.00 -16.24 -3.66
C ARG A 91 2.20 -16.60 -2.84
N GLU A 92 3.26 -15.79 -2.89
CA GLU A 92 4.47 -16.07 -2.15
C GLU A 92 4.38 -15.58 -0.71
N ARG A 93 3.26 -14.91 -0.37
CA ARG A 93 3.05 -14.38 0.98
C ARG A 93 4.10 -13.36 1.38
N LEU A 94 4.60 -12.60 0.43
CA LEU A 94 5.59 -11.59 0.73
C LEU A 94 5.02 -10.19 0.65
N VAL A 95 3.91 -10.00 -0.03
CA VAL A 95 3.37 -8.67 -0.26
C VAL A 95 1.87 -8.64 -0.05
N TRP A 96 1.38 -7.60 0.60
CA TRP A 96 -0.04 -7.35 0.72
C TRP A 96 -0.41 -6.28 -0.29
N THR A 97 -1.54 -6.42 -0.94
CA THR A 97 -2.12 -5.37 -1.77
C THR A 97 -3.34 -4.85 -1.03
N LEU A 98 -3.38 -3.57 -0.79
CA LEU A 98 -4.43 -2.95 -0.02
C LEU A 98 -5.14 -1.89 -0.83
N ASP A 99 -6.46 -1.79 -0.64
CA ASP A 99 -7.23 -0.71 -1.23
C ASP A 99 -7.40 0.32 -0.15
N LEU A 100 -7.19 1.57 -0.48
CA LEU A 100 -7.28 2.65 0.47
C LEU A 100 -8.31 3.67 0.02
N ARG A 101 -8.91 4.32 0.97
CA ARG A 101 -9.77 5.47 0.67
C ARG A 101 -9.31 6.61 1.55
N PRO A 102 -9.59 7.83 1.18
CA PRO A 102 -9.20 8.97 2.01
C PRO A 102 -9.83 8.88 3.39
N ALA A 103 -9.10 9.21 4.38
CA ALA A 103 -9.59 9.15 5.76
C ALA A 103 -10.52 10.30 6.05
#